data_9c05c276ac0fffdae19697728dba9e26
#
_entry.id   9c05c276ac0fffdae19697728dba9e26
#
_cell.length_a   1.000
_cell.length_b   1.000
_cell.length_c   1.000
_cell.angle_alpha   90.00
_cell.angle_beta   90.00
_cell.angle_gamma   90.00
#
_symmetry.space_group_name_H-M   'P 1'
#
loop_
_entity.id
_entity.type
_entity.pdbx_description
1 polymer ?
#
loop_
_entity_poly.entity_id
_entity_poly.type
_entity_poly.pdbx_seq_one_letter_code
_entity_poly.pdbx_strand_id
1 'polypeptide(L)'
;MTGEFVARGGGMGANLVGVALLGRYQVLERIGDGGMGTVYLAEHTTILKKFAVKVLSAELSVRPDHVDRFMREARSASMINHPNVVEITDFGMTPDGQPFFVMEHLQGKDLSQIIGESGSLPWKRVRNITIQLCHALQAAHDQG
;
A
#
# COMPACT_ATOMS: atom_id res chain seq x y z
N MET A 1 -0.02 36.77 -5.45
CA MET A 1 0.88 36.03 -6.35
C MET A 1 0.63 34.54 -6.14
N THR A 2 -0.14 33.96 -7.02
CA THR A 2 -0.57 32.55 -7.04
C THR A 2 0.55 31.73 -7.65
N GLY A 3 1.21 30.90 -6.85
CA GLY A 3 2.19 29.92 -7.33
C GLY A 3 1.46 28.65 -7.79
N GLU A 4 1.30 28.49 -9.10
CA GLU A 4 0.88 27.25 -9.72
C GLU A 4 1.95 26.16 -9.50
N PHE A 5 1.58 25.14 -8.74
CA PHE A 5 2.37 23.91 -8.64
C PHE A 5 2.04 23.05 -9.85
N VAL A 6 2.87 23.13 -10.88
CA VAL A 6 2.78 22.27 -12.07
C VAL A 6 3.14 20.85 -11.68
N ALA A 7 2.15 19.99 -11.54
CA ALA A 7 2.33 18.55 -11.44
C ALA A 7 2.88 18.01 -12.77
N ARG A 8 4.15 17.62 -12.78
CA ARG A 8 4.76 16.89 -13.91
C ARG A 8 4.23 15.46 -13.97
N GLY A 9 3.79 15.12 -15.14
CA GLY A 9 3.08 13.92 -15.51
C GLY A 9 3.73 12.60 -15.11
N GLY A 10 2.89 11.72 -14.61
CA GLY A 10 3.07 10.28 -14.53
C GLY A 10 1.69 9.67 -14.67
N GLY A 11 1.56 8.73 -15.58
CA GLY A 11 0.44 7.89 -15.96
C GLY A 11 -0.96 8.28 -15.49
N MET A 12 -1.86 8.53 -16.43
CA MET A 12 -3.29 8.81 -16.17
C MET A 12 -4.02 7.56 -15.64
N GLY A 13 -3.74 7.22 -14.37
CA GLY A 13 -4.66 6.39 -13.60
C GLY A 13 -5.86 7.25 -13.20
N ALA A 14 -7.08 6.72 -13.32
CA ALA A 14 -8.28 7.44 -12.91
C ALA A 14 -8.12 7.91 -11.46
N ASN A 15 -8.45 9.18 -11.20
CA ASN A 15 -8.44 9.70 -9.84
C ASN A 15 -9.59 9.06 -9.06
N LEU A 16 -9.27 8.14 -8.15
CA LEU A 16 -10.25 7.43 -7.34
C LEU A 16 -10.74 8.21 -6.10
N VAL A 17 -10.21 9.42 -5.85
CA VAL A 17 -10.64 10.25 -4.71
C VAL A 17 -12.13 10.55 -4.82
N GLY A 18 -12.88 10.27 -3.75
CA GLY A 18 -14.33 10.38 -3.72
C GLY A 18 -15.09 9.12 -4.16
N VAL A 19 -14.41 8.09 -4.67
CA VAL A 19 -15.03 6.82 -5.06
C VAL A 19 -15.18 5.90 -3.84
N ALA A 20 -16.31 5.21 -3.73
CA ALA A 20 -16.52 4.15 -2.74
C ALA A 20 -16.21 2.78 -3.36
N LEU A 21 -15.08 2.20 -2.98
CA LEU A 21 -14.67 0.86 -3.41
C LEU A 21 -15.40 -0.21 -2.59
N LEU A 22 -15.86 -1.28 -3.25
CA LEU A 22 -16.69 -2.36 -2.65
C LEU A 22 -17.90 -1.82 -1.87
N GLY A 23 -18.35 -0.60 -2.16
CA GLY A 23 -19.45 0.06 -1.44
C GLY A 23 -19.17 0.41 0.02
N ARG A 24 -17.95 0.22 0.51
CA ARG A 24 -17.59 0.40 1.92
C ARG A 24 -16.26 1.11 2.20
N TYR A 25 -15.38 1.27 1.23
CA TYR A 25 -14.12 2.00 1.39
C TYR A 25 -14.16 3.31 0.62
N GLN A 26 -14.48 4.40 1.29
CA GLN A 26 -14.49 5.73 0.70
C GLN A 26 -13.06 6.23 0.51
N VAL A 27 -12.62 6.39 -0.72
CA VAL A 27 -11.28 6.90 -1.03
C VAL A 27 -11.21 8.39 -0.70
N LEU A 28 -10.26 8.78 0.17
CA LEU A 28 -10.10 10.13 0.67
C LEU A 28 -9.02 10.90 -0.10
N GLU A 29 -7.83 10.34 -0.20
CA GLU A 29 -6.67 10.99 -0.82
C GLU A 29 -5.64 9.99 -1.32
N ARG A 30 -4.76 10.43 -2.22
CA ARG A 30 -3.60 9.68 -2.66
C ARG A 30 -2.46 9.90 -1.68
N ILE A 31 -1.88 8.82 -1.15
CA ILE A 31 -0.82 8.87 -0.14
C ILE A 31 0.54 8.36 -0.63
N GLY A 32 0.59 7.71 -1.79
CA GLY A 32 1.87 7.25 -2.33
C GLY A 32 1.77 6.65 -3.72
N ASP A 33 2.94 6.48 -4.32
CA ASP A 33 3.14 5.78 -5.59
C ASP A 33 4.23 4.74 -5.44
N GLY A 34 4.04 3.63 -6.12
CA GLY A 34 5.03 2.57 -6.22
C GLY A 34 5.20 2.11 -7.67
N GLY A 35 6.21 1.28 -7.93
CA GLY A 35 6.49 0.79 -9.28
C GLY A 35 5.38 0.01 -9.95
N MET A 36 4.39 -0.48 -9.19
CA MET A 36 3.24 -1.24 -9.72
C MET A 36 1.93 -0.46 -9.67
N GLY A 37 1.86 0.68 -8.99
CA GLY A 37 0.60 1.40 -8.87
C GLY A 37 0.58 2.47 -7.80
N THR A 38 -0.62 2.89 -7.44
CA THR A 38 -0.87 4.01 -6.54
C THR A 38 -1.50 3.51 -5.24
N VAL A 39 -1.13 4.14 -4.12
CA VAL A 39 -1.70 3.88 -2.80
C VAL A 39 -2.58 5.07 -2.39
N TYR A 40 -3.78 4.76 -1.98
CA TYR A 40 -4.77 5.73 -1.48
C TYR A 40 -5.07 5.50 0.00
N LEU A 41 -5.35 6.57 0.72
CA LEU A 41 -6.02 6.51 2.00
C LEU A 41 -7.52 6.35 1.76
N ALA A 42 -8.15 5.41 2.43
CA ALA A 42 -9.58 5.22 2.41
C ALA A 42 -10.13 5.06 3.84
N GLU A 43 -11.42 5.38 4.02
CA GLU A 43 -12.13 5.19 5.27
C GLU A 43 -13.29 4.22 5.07
N HIS A 44 -13.42 3.24 5.96
CA HIS A 44 -14.55 2.34 5.92
C HIS A 44 -15.83 3.06 6.38
N THR A 45 -16.83 3.12 5.52
CA THR A 45 -18.03 3.96 5.68
C THR A 45 -18.86 3.66 6.94
N THR A 46 -18.77 2.43 7.47
CA THR A 46 -19.56 2.03 8.64
C THR A 46 -18.77 2.14 9.96
N ILE A 47 -17.54 1.61 9.97
CA ILE A 47 -16.73 1.55 11.21
C ILE A 47 -15.77 2.74 11.35
N LEU A 48 -15.71 3.62 10.35
CA LEU A 48 -14.88 4.84 10.30
C LEU A 48 -13.38 4.58 10.54
N LYS A 49 -12.93 3.35 10.29
CA LYS A 49 -11.53 2.96 10.37
C LYS A 49 -10.82 3.31 9.06
N LYS A 50 -9.61 3.83 9.17
CA LYS A 50 -8.76 4.15 8.01
C LYS A 50 -8.00 2.92 7.53
N PHE A 51 -7.90 2.80 6.21
CA PHE A 51 -7.20 1.75 5.48
C PHE A 51 -6.33 2.37 4.39
N ALA A 52 -5.32 1.65 3.95
CA ALA A 52 -4.61 1.95 2.72
C ALA A 52 -5.14 1.03 1.61
N VAL A 53 -5.34 1.59 0.43
CA VAL A 53 -5.79 0.86 -0.76
C VAL A 53 -4.72 0.95 -1.83
N LYS A 54 -4.11 -0.17 -2.18
CA LYS A 54 -3.13 -0.23 -3.27
C LYS A 54 -3.81 -0.68 -4.55
N VAL A 55 -3.74 0.16 -5.57
CA VAL A 55 -4.37 -0.06 -6.88
C VAL A 55 -3.28 -0.27 -7.92
N LEU A 56 -3.40 -1.34 -8.70
CA LEU A 56 -2.49 -1.60 -9.82
C LEU A 56 -2.69 -0.52 -10.90
N SER A 57 -1.60 -0.02 -11.47
CA SER A 57 -1.69 1.02 -12.52
C SER A 57 -2.47 0.52 -13.74
N ALA A 58 -3.13 1.45 -14.46
CA ALA A 58 -3.89 1.10 -15.65
C ALA A 58 -3.05 0.39 -16.72
N GLU A 59 -1.80 0.84 -16.90
CA GLU A 59 -0.85 0.25 -17.85
C GLU A 59 -0.52 -1.22 -17.54
N LEU A 60 -0.41 -1.56 -16.25
CA LEU A 60 -0.11 -2.92 -15.80
C LEU A 60 -1.37 -3.78 -15.71
N SER A 61 -2.54 -3.17 -15.52
CA SER A 61 -3.83 -3.88 -15.41
C SER A 61 -4.28 -4.56 -16.69
N VAL A 62 -3.78 -4.12 -17.86
CA VAL A 62 -4.04 -4.77 -19.15
C VAL A 62 -3.11 -5.96 -19.43
N ARG A 63 -2.15 -6.21 -18.56
CA ARG A 63 -1.15 -7.29 -18.70
C ARG A 63 -1.44 -8.40 -17.68
N PRO A 64 -1.90 -9.59 -18.13
CA PRO A 64 -2.27 -10.69 -17.23
C PRO A 64 -1.15 -11.12 -16.27
N ASP A 65 0.10 -11.14 -16.73
CA ASP A 65 1.29 -11.49 -15.94
C ASP A 65 1.49 -10.56 -14.73
N HIS A 66 1.26 -9.26 -14.90
CA HIS A 66 1.34 -8.27 -13.83
C HIS A 66 0.16 -8.36 -12.86
N VAL A 67 -1.05 -8.58 -13.38
CA VAL A 67 -2.25 -8.79 -12.56
C VAL A 67 -2.07 -10.04 -11.69
N ASP A 68 -1.64 -11.15 -12.27
CA ASP A 68 -1.41 -12.40 -11.54
C ASP A 68 -0.33 -12.25 -10.46
N ARG A 69 0.75 -11.55 -10.79
CA ARG A 69 1.81 -11.26 -9.81
C ARG A 69 1.30 -10.40 -8.67
N PHE A 70 0.59 -9.30 -8.97
CA PHE A 70 0.01 -8.40 -7.97
C PHE A 70 -0.95 -9.14 -7.03
N MET A 71 -1.83 -9.97 -7.57
CA MET A 71 -2.79 -10.75 -6.79
C MET A 71 -2.11 -11.86 -5.98
N ARG A 72 -1.06 -12.48 -6.52
CA ARG A 72 -0.27 -13.51 -5.81
C ARG A 72 0.46 -12.92 -4.62
N GLU A 73 1.16 -11.79 -4.81
CA GLU A 73 1.86 -11.08 -3.73
C GLU A 73 0.89 -10.72 -2.60
N ALA A 74 -0.28 -10.18 -2.96
CA ALA A 74 -1.28 -9.81 -1.97
C ALA A 74 -1.87 -11.02 -1.24
N ARG A 75 -2.17 -12.14 -1.94
CA ARG A 75 -2.64 -13.37 -1.30
C ARG A 75 -1.61 -13.96 -0.36
N SER A 76 -0.35 -14.05 -0.78
CA SER A 76 0.73 -14.56 0.07
C SER A 76 0.87 -13.73 1.35
N ALA A 77 0.85 -12.41 1.23
CA ALA A 77 0.92 -11.52 2.40
C ALA A 77 -0.31 -11.66 3.32
N SER A 78 -1.51 -11.86 2.76
CA SER A 78 -2.74 -12.02 3.56
C SER A 78 -2.78 -13.31 4.38
N MET A 79 -1.97 -14.30 4.06
CA MET A 79 -1.86 -15.55 4.81
C MET A 79 -0.93 -15.45 6.02
N ILE A 80 -0.11 -14.41 6.10
CA ILE A 80 0.85 -14.22 7.17
C ILE A 80 0.22 -13.39 8.29
N ASN A 81 -0.19 -14.04 9.37
CA ASN A 81 -0.69 -13.34 10.55
C ASN A 81 0.48 -13.07 11.52
N HIS A 82 1.09 -11.89 11.43
CA HIS A 82 2.22 -11.53 12.27
C HIS A 82 2.25 -10.00 12.52
N PRO A 83 2.55 -9.52 13.75
CA PRO A 83 2.49 -8.09 14.09
C PRO A 83 3.47 -7.19 13.32
N ASN A 84 4.47 -7.75 12.69
CA ASN A 84 5.43 -7.02 11.85
C ASN A 84 5.21 -7.24 10.33
N VAL A 85 4.03 -7.74 9.95
CA VAL A 85 3.60 -7.89 8.55
C VAL A 85 2.30 -7.12 8.37
N VAL A 86 2.20 -6.33 7.32
CA VAL A 86 1.01 -5.54 7.01
C VAL A 86 -0.18 -6.45 6.72
N GLU A 87 -1.26 -6.28 7.46
CA GLU A 87 -2.48 -7.05 7.29
C GLU A 87 -3.22 -6.62 6.02
N ILE A 88 -3.50 -7.57 5.12
CA ILE A 88 -4.37 -7.37 3.97
C ILE A 88 -5.74 -7.93 4.30
N THR A 89 -6.76 -7.09 4.18
CA THR A 89 -8.12 -7.39 4.66
C THR A 89 -9.12 -7.63 3.53
N ASP A 90 -8.86 -7.13 2.33
CA ASP A 90 -9.81 -7.20 1.23
C ASP A 90 -9.18 -7.06 -0.15
N PHE A 91 -9.91 -7.50 -1.19
CA PHE A 91 -9.51 -7.40 -2.59
C PHE A 91 -10.71 -6.99 -3.45
N GLY A 92 -10.44 -6.33 -4.56
CA GLY A 92 -11.49 -5.97 -5.49
C GLY A 92 -10.99 -5.44 -6.81
N MET A 93 -11.94 -4.94 -7.60
CA MET A 93 -11.71 -4.24 -8.87
C MET A 93 -12.29 -2.84 -8.77
N THR A 94 -11.56 -1.86 -9.27
CA THR A 94 -12.08 -0.50 -9.42
C THR A 94 -13.19 -0.46 -10.50
N PRO A 95 -14.00 0.60 -10.58
CA PRO A 95 -14.98 0.74 -11.67
C PRO A 95 -14.36 0.62 -13.06
N ASP A 96 -13.10 1.04 -13.22
CA ASP A 96 -12.37 0.97 -14.49
C ASP A 96 -11.64 -0.38 -14.71
N GLY A 97 -11.87 -1.37 -13.83
CA GLY A 97 -11.33 -2.72 -13.99
C GLY A 97 -9.88 -2.89 -13.53
N GLN A 98 -9.35 -1.99 -12.71
CA GLN A 98 -8.02 -2.14 -12.11
C GLN A 98 -8.11 -2.96 -10.82
N PRO A 99 -7.30 -4.01 -10.64
CA PRO A 99 -7.27 -4.75 -9.38
C PRO A 99 -6.68 -3.90 -8.26
N PHE A 100 -7.24 -4.05 -7.07
CA PHE A 100 -6.74 -3.43 -5.85
C PHE A 100 -6.83 -4.38 -4.66
N PHE A 101 -6.06 -4.08 -3.62
CA PHE A 101 -6.24 -4.68 -2.30
C PHE A 101 -6.26 -3.61 -1.21
N VAL A 102 -6.96 -3.96 -0.13
CA VAL A 102 -7.11 -3.13 1.07
C VAL A 102 -6.23 -3.69 2.16
N MET A 103 -5.48 -2.81 2.81
CA MET A 103 -4.56 -3.16 3.90
C MET A 103 -4.67 -2.17 5.05
N GLU A 104 -4.13 -2.52 6.19
CA GLU A 104 -4.05 -1.60 7.31
C GLU A 104 -3.28 -0.31 6.92
N HIS A 105 -3.78 0.82 7.40
CA HIS A 105 -3.11 2.11 7.23
C HIS A 105 -2.06 2.30 8.31
N LEU A 106 -0.79 2.29 7.92
CA LEU A 106 0.33 2.52 8.82
C LEU A 106 0.54 4.03 9.02
N GLN A 107 0.69 4.44 10.27
CA GLN A 107 1.05 5.81 10.64
C GLN A 107 2.54 5.88 10.95
N GLY A 108 3.23 6.85 10.39
CA GLY A 108 4.67 7.05 10.63
C GLY A 108 5.45 7.36 9.38
N LYS A 109 6.75 7.14 9.46
CA LYS A 109 7.70 7.33 8.36
C LYS A 109 8.33 6.00 8.00
N ASP A 110 8.57 5.78 6.72
CA ASP A 110 9.35 4.64 6.28
C ASP A 110 10.84 4.79 6.67
N LEU A 111 11.56 3.70 6.60
CA LEU A 111 12.96 3.66 7.02
C LEU A 111 13.86 4.54 6.15
N SER A 112 13.53 4.67 4.87
CA SER A 112 14.27 5.53 3.93
C SER A 112 14.15 7.00 4.31
N GLN A 113 12.94 7.45 4.65
CA GLN A 113 12.69 8.81 5.13
C GLN A 113 13.44 9.09 6.44
N ILE A 114 13.40 8.15 7.39
CA ILE A 114 14.10 8.30 8.68
C ILE A 114 15.61 8.38 8.48
N ILE A 115 16.18 7.53 7.62
CA ILE A 115 17.62 7.56 7.32
C ILE A 115 17.98 8.85 6.57
N GLY A 116 17.16 9.30 5.63
CA GLY A 116 17.36 10.55 4.92
C GLY A 116 17.40 11.78 5.83
N GLU A 117 16.56 11.79 6.88
CA GLU A 117 16.49 12.89 7.86
C GLU A 117 17.58 12.82 8.92
N SER A 118 17.92 11.62 9.39
CA SER A 118 18.80 11.43 10.55
C SER A 118 20.22 11.00 10.19
N GLY A 119 20.49 10.67 8.93
CA GLY A 119 21.74 10.10 8.45
C GLY A 119 21.85 8.62 8.84
N SER A 120 22.53 8.34 9.95
CA SER A 120 22.67 6.97 10.46
C SER A 120 21.75 6.71 11.64
N LEU A 121 21.31 5.46 11.79
CA LEU A 121 20.54 5.02 12.94
C LEU A 121 21.46 4.50 14.06
N PRO A 122 21.15 4.78 15.34
CA PRO A 122 21.87 4.19 16.47
C PRO A 122 21.79 2.65 16.43
N TRP A 123 22.90 1.97 16.77
CA TRP A 123 23.00 0.50 16.73
C TRP A 123 21.83 -0.21 17.44
N LYS A 124 21.44 0.30 18.61
CA LYS A 124 20.32 -0.27 19.38
C LYS A 124 19.01 -0.27 18.58
N ARG A 125 18.76 0.80 17.80
CA ARG A 125 17.56 0.91 16.95
C ARG A 125 17.65 -0.02 15.75
N VAL A 126 18.80 -0.08 15.07
CA VAL A 126 19.05 -1.03 13.97
C VAL A 126 18.79 -2.45 14.42
N ARG A 127 19.41 -2.86 15.54
CA ARG A 127 19.22 -4.20 16.10
C ARG A 127 17.75 -4.53 16.34
N ASN A 128 16.99 -3.63 16.96
CA ASN A 128 15.58 -3.87 17.26
C ASN A 128 14.73 -4.01 15.99
N ILE A 129 14.98 -3.18 14.97
CA ILE A 129 14.30 -3.29 13.67
C ILE A 129 14.64 -4.61 12.99
N THR A 130 15.94 -4.98 12.98
CA THR A 130 16.39 -6.22 12.34
C THR A 130 15.77 -7.46 12.99
N ILE A 131 15.67 -7.51 14.31
CA ILE A 131 15.02 -8.62 15.02
C ILE A 131 13.56 -8.75 14.59
N GLN A 132 12.81 -7.65 14.49
CA GLN A 132 11.41 -7.65 14.06
C GLN A 132 11.28 -8.11 12.61
N LEU A 133 12.18 -7.67 11.72
CA LEU A 133 12.21 -8.13 10.34
C LEU A 133 12.50 -9.64 10.25
N CYS A 134 13.44 -10.15 11.06
CA CYS A 134 13.73 -11.59 11.10
C CYS A 134 12.50 -12.40 11.54
N HIS A 135 11.75 -11.94 12.54
CA HIS A 135 10.52 -12.60 12.97
C HIS A 135 9.45 -12.59 11.88
N ALA A 136 9.28 -11.47 11.17
CA ALA A 136 8.35 -11.38 10.04
C ALA A 136 8.74 -12.33 8.90
N LEU A 137 10.03 -12.40 8.56
CA LEU A 137 10.55 -13.31 7.55
C LEU A 137 10.39 -14.78 7.96
N GLN A 138 10.63 -15.11 9.23
CA GLN A 138 10.39 -16.47 9.74
C GLN A 138 8.92 -16.85 9.57
N ALA A 139 7.99 -15.97 9.96
CA ALA A 139 6.56 -16.21 9.80
C ALA A 139 6.16 -16.41 8.31
N ALA A 140 6.80 -15.68 7.40
CA ALA A 140 6.59 -15.86 5.96
C ALA A 140 7.13 -17.22 5.47
N HIS A 141 8.33 -17.62 5.89
CA HIS A 141 8.94 -18.89 5.52
C HIS A 141 8.17 -20.10 6.05
N ASP A 142 7.55 -19.97 7.22
CA ASP A 142 6.72 -21.03 7.82
C ASP A 142 5.42 -21.29 7.03
N GLN A 143 5.03 -20.36 6.16
CA GLN A 143 3.88 -20.53 5.25
C GLN A 143 4.26 -21.11 3.88
N GLY A 144 5.52 -21.27 3.58
CA GLY A 144 6.07 -21.82 2.31
C GLY A 144 6.63 -20.71 1.44
#